data_cc3ac071cb3138e90fe30635109c4281
#
_entry.id   cc3ac071cb3138e90fe30635109c4281
#
_cell.length_a   1.000
_cell.length_b   1.000
_cell.length_c   1.000
_cell.angle_alpha   90.00
_cell.angle_beta   90.00
_cell.angle_gamma   90.00
#
_symmetry.space_group_name_H-M   'P 1'
#
loop_
_entity.id
_entity.type
_entity.pdbx_description
1 polymer ?
#
loop_
_entity_poly.entity_id
_entity_poly.type
_entity_poly.pdbx_seq_one_letter_code
_entity_poly.pdbx_strand_id
1 'polypeptide(L)'
;AANDFAPDWVSPPGDTILDLMEERDWNQVELASRLGFSTKHLNRLVKGKVALTYDAALKLERVLGVPADFWMRRESKYRQHVARLEESEKFLMWVDWLDELPVKELRRVGVIEDLRFTKGNKSKLVESLLHFFGVASPDEWRECYGSMSARFRRTQENQSNNGAISSWLRLGEIAAENMAASIVAQQVHLTDYPGGRHLVEFISAFVTAGIMRRKIYVVPVSCPSVNIIIRFST
;
A
#
# COMPACT_ATOMS: atom_id res chain seq x y z
N ALA A 1 -10.75 -23.04 -5.80
CA ALA A 1 -10.85 -21.66 -5.36
C ALA A 1 -11.85 -21.61 -4.22
N ALA A 2 -11.38 -21.45 -2.99
CA ALA A 2 -12.24 -21.19 -1.84
C ALA A 2 -12.87 -19.81 -2.09
N ASN A 3 -14.20 -19.77 -2.20
CA ASN A 3 -14.95 -18.53 -2.23
C ASN A 3 -14.79 -17.94 -0.83
N ASP A 4 -13.85 -17.02 -0.66
CA ASP A 4 -13.67 -16.29 0.58
C ASP A 4 -14.93 -15.44 0.77
N PHE A 5 -15.84 -15.91 1.61
CA PHE A 5 -17.04 -15.15 1.97
C PHE A 5 -16.59 -13.93 2.77
N ALA A 6 -16.33 -12.84 2.06
CA ALA A 6 -16.01 -11.54 2.65
C ALA A 6 -17.26 -10.66 2.56
N PRO A 7 -18.12 -10.65 3.57
CA PRO A 7 -19.27 -9.75 3.59
C PRO A 7 -18.81 -8.31 3.54
N ASP A 8 -19.44 -7.51 2.71
CA ASP A 8 -19.18 -6.08 2.53
C ASP A 8 -19.73 -5.19 3.68
N TRP A 9 -20.48 -5.81 4.59
CA TRP A 9 -20.99 -5.15 5.79
C TRP A 9 -20.12 -5.49 7.00
N VAL A 10 -19.60 -4.48 7.65
CA VAL A 10 -18.84 -4.63 8.90
C VAL A 10 -19.48 -3.76 9.97
N SER A 11 -20.01 -4.43 10.99
CA SER A 11 -20.62 -3.77 12.13
C SER A 11 -19.55 -3.36 13.17
N PRO A 12 -19.75 -2.23 13.87
CA PRO A 12 -18.86 -1.84 14.96
C PRO A 12 -18.91 -2.88 16.11
N PRO A 13 -17.87 -2.96 16.95
CA PRO A 13 -17.90 -3.79 18.17
C PRO A 13 -19.08 -3.46 19.10
N GLY A 14 -19.59 -2.24 18.99
CA GLY A 14 -20.74 -1.75 19.74
C GLY A 14 -22.00 -2.58 19.54
N ASP A 15 -22.23 -3.13 18.35
CA ASP A 15 -23.41 -3.97 18.09
C ASP A 15 -23.38 -5.22 18.98
N THR A 16 -22.22 -5.90 19.07
CA THR A 16 -22.05 -7.04 19.98
C THR A 16 -22.20 -6.63 21.47
N ILE A 17 -21.79 -5.39 21.82
CA ILE A 17 -22.02 -4.88 23.18
C ILE A 17 -23.53 -4.74 23.44
N LEU A 18 -24.30 -4.25 22.46
CA LEU A 18 -25.75 -4.12 22.58
C LEU A 18 -26.42 -5.48 22.70
N ASP A 19 -26.05 -6.46 21.86
CA ASP A 19 -26.59 -7.82 21.93
C ASP A 19 -26.35 -8.44 23.33
N LEU A 20 -25.15 -8.31 23.87
CA LEU A 20 -24.81 -8.81 25.21
C LEU A 20 -25.49 -8.04 26.36
N MET A 21 -25.81 -6.77 26.14
CA MET A 21 -26.63 -6.00 27.08
C MET A 21 -28.08 -6.49 27.09
N GLU A 22 -28.65 -6.73 25.90
CA GLU A 22 -30.01 -7.26 25.75
C GLU A 22 -30.16 -8.63 26.40
N GLU A 23 -29.21 -9.55 26.18
CA GLU A 23 -29.17 -10.87 26.83
C GLU A 23 -29.20 -10.81 28.37
N ARG A 24 -28.72 -9.71 28.97
CA ARG A 24 -28.59 -9.50 30.41
C ARG A 24 -29.66 -8.54 31.01
N ASP A 25 -30.57 -8.06 30.18
CA ASP A 25 -31.52 -7.01 30.54
C ASP A 25 -30.86 -5.73 31.09
N TRP A 26 -29.64 -5.40 30.62
CA TRP A 26 -28.91 -4.22 31.05
C TRP A 26 -29.18 -3.02 30.14
N ASN A 27 -29.32 -1.84 30.74
CA ASN A 27 -29.32 -0.61 29.98
C ASN A 27 -27.91 0.04 29.90
N GLN A 28 -27.77 1.04 29.04
CA GLN A 28 -26.44 1.71 28.84
C GLN A 28 -25.94 2.41 30.11
N VAL A 29 -26.80 2.88 30.99
CA VAL A 29 -26.39 3.52 32.24
C VAL A 29 -25.76 2.49 33.19
N GLU A 30 -26.39 1.34 33.29
CA GLU A 30 -25.90 0.24 34.12
C GLU A 30 -24.55 -0.31 33.61
N LEU A 31 -24.44 -0.58 32.29
CA LEU A 31 -23.17 -1.06 31.74
C LEU A 31 -22.07 -0.01 31.90
N ALA A 32 -22.37 1.28 31.67
CA ALA A 32 -21.42 2.36 31.87
C ALA A 32 -20.87 2.41 33.31
N SER A 33 -21.81 2.27 34.29
CA SER A 33 -21.43 2.22 35.70
C SER A 33 -20.51 1.03 36.00
N ARG A 34 -20.82 -0.17 35.48
CA ARG A 34 -20.01 -1.40 35.69
C ARG A 34 -18.61 -1.29 35.07
N LEU A 35 -18.50 -0.61 33.93
CA LEU A 35 -17.23 -0.38 33.21
C LEU A 35 -16.42 0.79 33.79
N GLY A 36 -17.02 1.62 34.64
CA GLY A 36 -16.43 2.88 35.10
C GLY A 36 -16.30 3.92 33.98
N PHE A 37 -17.25 3.90 33.02
CA PHE A 37 -17.35 4.86 31.92
C PHE A 37 -18.48 5.85 32.16
N SER A 38 -18.39 7.04 31.56
CA SER A 38 -19.57 7.90 31.43
C SER A 38 -20.52 7.32 30.38
N THR A 39 -21.82 7.50 30.56
CA THR A 39 -22.84 7.08 29.59
C THR A 39 -22.57 7.67 28.18
N LYS A 40 -22.09 8.92 28.13
CA LYS A 40 -21.70 9.58 26.89
C LYS A 40 -20.55 8.86 26.20
N HIS A 41 -19.53 8.42 26.95
CA HIS A 41 -18.41 7.67 26.40
C HIS A 41 -18.85 6.30 25.86
N LEU A 42 -19.63 5.55 26.65
CA LEU A 42 -20.18 4.27 26.22
C LEU A 42 -21.03 4.41 24.94
N ASN A 43 -21.91 5.40 24.87
CA ASN A 43 -22.72 5.64 23.68
C ASN A 43 -21.88 5.94 22.43
N ARG A 44 -20.79 6.69 22.58
CA ARG A 44 -19.88 6.96 21.46
C ARG A 44 -19.10 5.71 21.04
N LEU A 45 -18.71 4.87 21.98
CA LEU A 45 -18.03 3.60 21.74
C LEU A 45 -18.95 2.63 21.01
N VAL A 46 -20.17 2.44 21.49
CA VAL A 46 -21.18 1.60 20.86
C VAL A 46 -21.48 2.04 19.42
N LYS A 47 -21.56 3.34 19.17
CA LYS A 47 -21.77 3.90 17.82
C LYS A 47 -20.52 3.89 16.93
N GLY A 48 -19.41 3.28 17.35
CA GLY A 48 -18.18 3.25 16.60
C GLY A 48 -17.49 4.62 16.41
N LYS A 49 -17.97 5.68 17.10
CA LYS A 49 -17.43 7.05 17.01
C LYS A 49 -16.12 7.25 17.79
N VAL A 50 -15.76 6.31 18.65
CA VAL A 50 -14.51 6.29 19.42
C VAL A 50 -13.94 4.89 19.29
N ALA A 51 -12.62 4.82 19.12
CA ALA A 51 -11.93 3.55 19.03
C ALA A 51 -11.96 2.81 20.38
N LEU A 52 -12.11 1.50 20.31
CA LEU A 52 -11.99 0.62 21.46
C LEU A 52 -10.50 0.46 21.82
N THR A 53 -10.12 0.88 23.01
CA THR A 53 -8.76 0.73 23.52
C THR A 53 -8.56 -0.62 24.21
N TYR A 54 -7.31 -1.06 24.38
CA TYR A 54 -6.99 -2.27 25.15
C TYR A 54 -7.50 -2.22 26.59
N ASP A 55 -7.42 -1.05 27.26
CA ASP A 55 -7.98 -0.87 28.61
C ASP A 55 -9.50 -1.09 28.62
N ALA A 56 -10.20 -0.53 27.63
CA ALA A 56 -11.64 -0.74 27.49
C ALA A 56 -11.98 -2.22 27.18
N ALA A 57 -11.18 -2.89 26.34
CA ALA A 57 -11.36 -4.31 26.03
C ALA A 57 -11.19 -5.20 27.27
N LEU A 58 -10.21 -4.92 28.12
CA LEU A 58 -10.01 -5.62 29.39
C LEU A 58 -11.14 -5.37 30.41
N LYS A 59 -11.74 -4.18 30.39
CA LYS A 59 -12.92 -3.88 31.21
C LYS A 59 -14.15 -4.64 30.69
N LEU A 60 -14.34 -4.67 29.37
CA LEU A 60 -15.42 -5.44 28.74
C LEU A 60 -15.27 -6.94 29.03
N GLU A 61 -14.05 -7.48 28.98
CA GLU A 61 -13.78 -8.88 29.34
C GLU A 61 -14.22 -9.19 30.77
N ARG A 62 -13.84 -8.34 31.73
CA ARG A 62 -14.22 -8.54 33.13
C ARG A 62 -15.72 -8.44 33.39
N VAL A 63 -16.41 -7.56 32.68
CA VAL A 63 -17.83 -7.28 32.89
C VAL A 63 -18.74 -8.16 32.05
N LEU A 64 -18.38 -8.38 30.78
CA LEU A 64 -19.18 -9.15 29.83
C LEU A 64 -18.69 -10.60 29.64
N GLY A 65 -17.52 -10.96 30.14
CA GLY A 65 -17.00 -12.32 30.05
C GLY A 65 -16.45 -12.73 28.67
N VAL A 66 -16.37 -11.80 27.72
CA VAL A 66 -15.85 -12.05 26.38
C VAL A 66 -14.38 -11.61 26.32
N PRO A 67 -13.45 -12.46 25.85
CA PRO A 67 -12.03 -12.15 25.87
C PRO A 67 -11.66 -10.83 25.20
N ALA A 68 -10.69 -10.09 25.79
CA ALA A 68 -10.23 -8.80 25.26
C ALA A 68 -9.71 -8.90 23.82
N ASP A 69 -9.07 -10.02 23.46
CA ASP A 69 -8.59 -10.29 22.11
C ASP A 69 -9.74 -10.38 21.07
N PHE A 70 -10.89 -10.90 21.44
CA PHE A 70 -12.08 -10.86 20.57
C PHE A 70 -12.50 -9.41 20.26
N TRP A 71 -12.56 -8.56 21.27
CA TRP A 71 -12.93 -7.15 21.12
C TRP A 71 -11.94 -6.41 20.24
N MET A 72 -10.65 -6.63 20.44
CA MET A 72 -9.61 -5.97 19.65
C MET A 72 -9.61 -6.42 18.20
N ARG A 73 -9.86 -7.70 17.92
CA ARG A 73 -9.99 -8.21 16.55
C ARG A 73 -11.19 -7.59 15.83
N ARG A 74 -12.35 -7.46 16.51
CA ARG A 74 -13.54 -6.81 15.93
C ARG A 74 -13.27 -5.34 15.63
N GLU A 75 -12.67 -4.62 16.58
CA GLU A 75 -12.30 -3.21 16.40
C GLU A 75 -11.35 -3.04 15.22
N SER A 76 -10.30 -3.84 15.13
CA SER A 76 -9.33 -3.80 14.04
C SER A 76 -10.00 -4.00 12.67
N LYS A 77 -10.85 -5.02 12.52
CA LYS A 77 -11.59 -5.26 11.29
C LYS A 77 -12.53 -4.11 10.93
N TYR A 78 -13.25 -3.58 11.91
CA TYR A 78 -14.14 -2.44 11.71
C TYR A 78 -13.38 -1.21 11.23
N ARG A 79 -12.28 -0.83 11.92
CA ARG A 79 -11.46 0.33 11.54
C ARG A 79 -10.80 0.16 10.18
N GLN A 80 -10.32 -1.03 9.88
CA GLN A 80 -9.77 -1.33 8.54
C GLN A 80 -10.82 -1.13 7.45
N HIS A 81 -12.06 -1.57 7.68
CA HIS A 81 -13.13 -1.39 6.72
C HIS A 81 -13.50 0.09 6.52
N VAL A 82 -13.68 0.84 7.63
CA VAL A 82 -13.98 2.28 7.58
C VAL A 82 -12.87 3.02 6.84
N ALA A 83 -11.59 2.72 7.13
CA ALA A 83 -10.46 3.34 6.47
C ALA A 83 -10.46 3.07 4.95
N ARG A 84 -10.79 1.85 4.52
CA ARG A 84 -10.89 1.51 3.08
C ARG A 84 -12.04 2.25 2.39
N LEU A 85 -13.17 2.45 3.06
CA LEU A 85 -14.27 3.24 2.50
C LEU A 85 -13.86 4.71 2.32
N GLU A 86 -13.25 5.31 3.33
CA GLU A 86 -12.72 6.68 3.27
C GLU A 86 -11.65 6.83 2.19
N GLU A 87 -10.79 5.82 2.03
CA GLU A 87 -9.76 5.79 0.98
C GLU A 87 -10.38 5.71 -0.42
N SER A 88 -11.42 4.89 -0.60
CA SER A 88 -12.14 4.80 -1.87
C SER A 88 -12.79 6.13 -2.27
N GLU A 89 -13.30 6.90 -1.31
CA GLU A 89 -13.82 8.25 -1.54
C GLU A 89 -12.71 9.23 -1.97
N LYS A 90 -11.52 9.14 -1.36
CA LYS A 90 -10.36 9.93 -1.77
C LYS A 90 -9.92 9.60 -3.19
N PHE A 91 -9.91 8.32 -3.58
CA PHE A 91 -9.58 7.92 -4.94
C PHE A 91 -10.53 8.51 -5.99
N LEU A 92 -11.81 8.69 -5.64
CA LEU A 92 -12.75 9.37 -6.53
C LEU A 92 -12.40 10.84 -6.75
N MET A 93 -11.85 11.53 -5.75
CA MET A 93 -11.39 12.91 -5.89
C MET A 93 -10.13 13.04 -6.77
N TRP A 94 -9.35 11.97 -6.90
CA TRP A 94 -8.11 11.96 -7.68
C TRP A 94 -8.26 11.42 -9.11
N VAL A 95 -9.49 11.24 -9.58
CA VAL A 95 -9.77 10.69 -10.92
C VAL A 95 -9.16 11.56 -12.03
N ASP A 96 -9.11 12.87 -11.86
CA ASP A 96 -8.54 13.80 -12.84
C ASP A 96 -7.02 13.59 -13.04
N TRP A 97 -6.33 13.01 -12.06
CA TRP A 97 -4.92 12.62 -12.20
C TRP A 97 -4.68 11.57 -13.31
N LEU A 98 -5.67 10.75 -13.62
CA LEU A 98 -5.59 9.77 -14.71
C LEU A 98 -5.31 10.43 -16.07
N ASP A 99 -5.72 11.68 -16.26
CA ASP A 99 -5.52 12.43 -17.50
C ASP A 99 -4.05 12.88 -17.67
N GLU A 100 -3.29 12.91 -16.58
CA GLU A 100 -1.84 13.20 -16.61
C GLU A 100 -1.01 11.97 -17.02
N LEU A 101 -1.60 10.78 -17.05
CA LEU A 101 -0.90 9.50 -17.22
C LEU A 101 -1.24 8.81 -18.56
N PRO A 102 -0.31 8.06 -19.15
CA PRO A 102 -0.55 7.28 -20.37
C PRO A 102 -1.31 5.97 -20.04
N VAL A 103 -2.52 6.09 -19.50
CA VAL A 103 -3.33 4.96 -19.00
C VAL A 103 -3.57 3.87 -20.04
N LYS A 104 -3.74 4.25 -21.33
CA LYS A 104 -3.95 3.31 -22.43
C LYS A 104 -2.71 2.45 -22.68
N GLU A 105 -1.54 3.05 -22.65
CA GLU A 105 -0.25 2.41 -22.84
C GLU A 105 0.08 1.49 -21.67
N LEU A 106 -0.15 1.95 -20.43
CA LEU A 106 0.05 1.16 -19.21
C LEU A 106 -0.86 -0.08 -19.18
N ARG A 107 -2.09 0.04 -19.68
CA ARG A 107 -2.99 -1.09 -19.86
C ARG A 107 -2.45 -2.08 -20.90
N ARG A 108 -1.98 -1.60 -22.05
CA ARG A 108 -1.44 -2.45 -23.12
C ARG A 108 -0.21 -3.24 -22.65
N VAL A 109 0.59 -2.68 -21.75
CA VAL A 109 1.78 -3.33 -21.17
C VAL A 109 1.41 -4.27 -20.00
N GLY A 110 0.12 -4.31 -19.59
CA GLY A 110 -0.34 -5.20 -18.52
C GLY A 110 -0.08 -4.71 -17.09
N VAL A 111 0.28 -3.44 -16.93
CA VAL A 111 0.46 -2.80 -15.62
C VAL A 111 -0.87 -2.64 -14.89
N ILE A 112 -1.93 -2.39 -15.65
CA ILE A 112 -3.29 -2.17 -15.14
C ILE A 112 -4.20 -3.20 -15.79
N GLU A 113 -5.14 -3.72 -15.01
CA GLU A 113 -6.19 -4.62 -15.52
C GLU A 113 -6.99 -3.95 -16.64
N ASP A 114 -7.43 -4.76 -17.62
CA ASP A 114 -8.26 -4.29 -18.72
C ASP A 114 -9.71 -4.04 -18.28
N LEU A 115 -9.89 -3.12 -17.34
CA LEU A 115 -11.18 -2.68 -16.84
C LEU A 115 -11.76 -1.61 -17.77
N ARG A 116 -13.04 -1.73 -18.11
CA ARG A 116 -13.75 -0.66 -18.83
C ARG A 116 -13.79 0.62 -18.00
N PHE A 117 -13.62 1.77 -18.65
CA PHE A 117 -13.74 3.09 -18.01
C PHE A 117 -15.20 3.36 -17.61
N THR A 118 -15.63 2.82 -16.46
CA THR A 118 -16.91 3.16 -15.83
C THR A 118 -16.67 3.99 -14.60
N LYS A 119 -17.68 4.73 -14.13
CA LYS A 119 -17.57 5.49 -12.86
C LYS A 119 -17.08 4.63 -11.70
N GLY A 120 -17.53 3.38 -11.58
CA GLY A 120 -17.14 2.47 -10.51
C GLY A 120 -15.72 1.94 -10.61
N ASN A 121 -15.09 1.97 -11.80
CA ASN A 121 -13.75 1.42 -12.01
C ASN A 121 -12.65 2.49 -11.95
N LYS A 122 -13.00 3.79 -12.00
CA LYS A 122 -12.02 4.87 -11.99
C LYS A 122 -11.24 4.94 -10.66
N SER A 123 -11.89 4.74 -9.52
CA SER A 123 -11.22 4.68 -8.21
C SER A 123 -10.21 3.53 -8.14
N LYS A 124 -10.58 2.34 -8.65
CA LYS A 124 -9.66 1.19 -8.73
C LYS A 124 -8.47 1.44 -9.64
N LEU A 125 -8.65 2.20 -10.73
CA LEU A 125 -7.55 2.60 -11.60
C LEU A 125 -6.59 3.55 -10.90
N VAL A 126 -7.11 4.51 -10.13
CA VAL A 126 -6.27 5.40 -9.29
C VAL A 126 -5.47 4.57 -8.29
N GLU A 127 -6.12 3.67 -7.55
CA GLU A 127 -5.47 2.77 -6.60
C GLU A 127 -4.35 1.94 -7.26
N SER A 128 -4.64 1.30 -8.40
CA SER A 128 -3.66 0.49 -9.14
C SER A 128 -2.45 1.32 -9.59
N LEU A 129 -2.67 2.56 -10.01
CA LEU A 129 -1.60 3.46 -10.46
C LEU A 129 -0.77 4.00 -9.30
N LEU A 130 -1.38 4.34 -8.17
CA LEU A 130 -0.66 4.71 -6.94
C LEU A 130 0.23 3.55 -6.48
N HIS A 131 -0.30 2.33 -6.52
CA HIS A 131 0.47 1.13 -6.20
C HIS A 131 1.62 0.90 -7.20
N PHE A 132 1.36 1.04 -8.50
CA PHE A 132 2.38 0.92 -9.53
C PHE A 132 3.54 1.90 -9.32
N PHE A 133 3.24 3.17 -9.06
CA PHE A 133 4.26 4.18 -8.80
C PHE A 133 4.87 4.10 -7.38
N GLY A 134 4.25 3.36 -6.47
CA GLY A 134 4.70 3.25 -5.07
C GLY A 134 4.59 4.58 -4.32
N VAL A 135 3.51 5.31 -4.52
CA VAL A 135 3.24 6.61 -3.90
C VAL A 135 1.90 6.63 -3.19
N ALA A 136 1.75 7.46 -2.17
CA ALA A 136 0.54 7.54 -1.35
C ALA A 136 -0.56 8.41 -1.98
N SER A 137 -0.21 9.39 -2.80
CA SER A 137 -1.15 10.27 -3.49
C SER A 137 -0.57 10.81 -4.80
N PRO A 138 -1.40 11.46 -5.65
CA PRO A 138 -0.93 12.18 -6.84
C PRO A 138 0.08 13.29 -6.54
N ASP A 139 0.01 13.91 -5.37
CA ASP A 139 0.91 15.00 -5.00
C ASP A 139 2.32 14.47 -4.73
N GLU A 140 2.46 13.36 -4.00
CA GLU A 140 3.75 12.67 -3.84
C GLU A 140 4.28 12.17 -5.17
N TRP A 141 3.41 11.72 -6.09
CA TRP A 141 3.85 11.36 -7.44
C TRP A 141 4.43 12.56 -8.18
N ARG A 142 3.78 13.73 -8.14
CA ARG A 142 4.28 14.97 -8.76
C ARG A 142 5.62 15.41 -8.14
N GLU A 143 5.74 15.30 -6.83
CA GLU A 143 6.99 15.62 -6.13
C GLU A 143 8.11 14.65 -6.49
N CYS A 144 7.84 13.34 -6.45
CA CYS A 144 8.84 12.31 -6.73
C CYS A 144 9.33 12.32 -8.18
N TYR A 145 8.43 12.48 -9.15
CA TYR A 145 8.75 12.37 -10.57
C TYR A 145 8.87 13.73 -11.28
N GLY A 146 8.38 14.81 -10.70
CA GLY A 146 8.45 16.15 -11.28
C GLY A 146 9.89 16.66 -11.45
N SER A 147 10.75 16.42 -10.48
CA SER A 147 12.17 16.81 -10.53
C SER A 147 12.96 15.99 -11.55
N MET A 148 12.60 14.72 -11.76
CA MET A 148 13.24 13.85 -12.74
C MET A 148 12.90 14.29 -14.17
N SER A 149 11.63 14.57 -14.46
CA SER A 149 11.22 15.05 -15.77
C SER A 149 11.83 16.39 -16.15
N ALA A 150 12.15 17.26 -15.18
CA ALA A 150 12.85 18.50 -15.43
C ALA A 150 14.32 18.27 -15.89
N ARG A 151 14.98 17.21 -15.43
CA ARG A 151 16.33 16.82 -15.90
C ARG A 151 16.29 16.26 -17.31
N PHE A 152 15.27 15.47 -17.66
CA PHE A 152 15.11 14.92 -19.02
C PHE A 152 14.76 15.99 -20.06
N ARG A 153 13.98 17.02 -19.71
CA ARG A 153 13.63 18.13 -20.62
C ARG A 153 14.82 18.96 -21.09
N ARG A 154 15.92 18.98 -20.34
CA ARG A 154 17.14 19.70 -20.74
C ARG A 154 17.84 19.05 -21.94
N THR A 155 17.53 17.81 -22.26
CA THR A 155 18.21 17.04 -23.30
C THR A 155 17.43 16.94 -24.61
N GLN A 156 16.13 17.25 -24.61
CA GLN A 156 15.28 17.20 -25.81
C GLN A 156 14.31 18.39 -25.85
N GLU A 157 14.22 19.07 -26.98
CA GLU A 157 13.31 20.21 -27.23
C GLU A 157 11.82 19.86 -27.28
N ASN A 158 11.44 18.59 -27.14
CA ASN A 158 10.06 18.15 -27.15
C ASN A 158 9.41 18.25 -25.75
N GLN A 159 8.17 18.74 -25.72
CA GLN A 159 7.26 18.72 -24.55
C GLN A 159 6.97 17.25 -24.16
N SER A 160 7.89 16.61 -23.50
CA SER A 160 7.70 15.24 -23.03
C SER A 160 6.69 15.24 -21.87
N ASN A 161 5.62 14.46 -22.03
CA ASN A 161 4.59 14.27 -21.03
C ASN A 161 5.21 13.63 -19.77
N ASN A 162 5.11 14.33 -18.62
CA ASN A 162 5.62 13.85 -17.33
C ASN A 162 5.11 12.44 -16.98
N GLY A 163 3.84 12.16 -17.29
CA GLY A 163 3.25 10.86 -17.08
C GLY A 163 3.91 9.74 -17.89
N ALA A 164 4.28 10.01 -19.15
CA ALA A 164 4.97 9.02 -19.99
C ALA A 164 6.39 8.73 -19.48
N ILE A 165 7.13 9.78 -19.10
CA ILE A 165 8.49 9.63 -18.57
C ILE A 165 8.48 8.88 -17.25
N SER A 166 7.64 9.27 -16.29
CA SER A 166 7.54 8.60 -15.00
C SER A 166 7.12 7.15 -15.13
N SER A 167 6.19 6.85 -16.05
CA SER A 167 5.75 5.48 -16.33
C SER A 167 6.89 4.63 -16.90
N TRP A 168 7.65 5.17 -17.85
CA TRP A 168 8.81 4.48 -18.41
C TRP A 168 9.91 4.22 -17.37
N LEU A 169 10.21 5.22 -16.54
CA LEU A 169 11.16 5.08 -15.43
C LEU A 169 10.75 4.00 -14.45
N ARG A 170 9.48 4.00 -14.04
CA ARG A 170 8.96 3.01 -13.09
C ARG A 170 8.97 1.58 -13.67
N LEU A 171 8.65 1.42 -14.94
CA LEU A 171 8.78 0.13 -15.64
C LEU A 171 10.23 -0.36 -15.65
N GLY A 172 11.18 0.55 -15.88
CA GLY A 172 12.61 0.25 -15.82
C GLY A 172 13.07 -0.18 -14.43
N GLU A 173 12.59 0.51 -13.37
CA GLU A 173 12.87 0.14 -11.98
C GLU A 173 12.36 -1.27 -11.65
N ILE A 174 11.12 -1.58 -11.99
CA ILE A 174 10.50 -2.89 -11.76
C ILE A 174 11.23 -3.98 -12.54
N ALA A 175 11.60 -3.72 -13.80
CA ALA A 175 12.34 -4.67 -14.60
C ALA A 175 13.73 -4.96 -13.98
N ALA A 176 14.44 -3.93 -13.53
CA ALA A 176 15.72 -4.07 -12.86
C ALA A 176 15.61 -4.81 -11.52
N GLU A 177 14.59 -4.53 -10.72
CA GLU A 177 14.32 -5.26 -9.47
C GLU A 177 14.06 -6.76 -9.72
N ASN A 178 13.26 -7.08 -10.73
CA ASN A 178 12.97 -8.47 -11.11
C ASN A 178 14.20 -9.21 -11.63
N MET A 179 15.03 -8.54 -12.44
CA MET A 179 16.30 -9.12 -12.91
C MET A 179 17.26 -9.37 -11.75
N ALA A 180 17.41 -8.41 -10.83
CA ALA A 180 18.26 -8.57 -9.65
C ALA A 180 17.78 -9.72 -8.77
N ALA A 181 16.47 -9.83 -8.52
CA ALA A 181 15.87 -10.94 -7.76
C ALA A 181 16.12 -12.30 -8.44
N SER A 182 15.98 -12.37 -9.76
CA SER A 182 16.24 -13.59 -10.54
C SER A 182 17.71 -14.01 -10.47
N ILE A 183 18.64 -13.07 -10.56
CA ILE A 183 20.09 -13.33 -10.45
C ILE A 183 20.42 -13.88 -9.06
N VAL A 184 19.87 -13.28 -8.00
CA VAL A 184 20.08 -13.74 -6.62
C VAL A 184 19.47 -15.13 -6.39
N ALA A 185 18.28 -15.39 -6.92
CA ALA A 185 17.59 -16.68 -6.76
C ALA A 185 18.31 -17.83 -7.50
N GLN A 186 18.95 -17.54 -8.63
CA GLN A 186 19.63 -18.55 -9.46
C GLN A 186 21.10 -18.80 -9.07
N GLN A 187 21.66 -18.06 -8.09
CA GLN A 187 23.09 -18.13 -7.74
C GLN A 187 24.02 -18.04 -8.97
N VAL A 188 23.59 -17.33 -10.02
CA VAL A 188 24.33 -17.22 -11.28
C VAL A 188 25.50 -16.26 -11.09
N HIS A 189 26.71 -16.72 -11.40
CA HIS A 189 27.88 -15.86 -11.52
C HIS A 189 27.69 -14.91 -12.69
N LEU A 190 27.61 -13.60 -12.42
CA LEU A 190 27.47 -12.56 -13.46
C LEU A 190 28.60 -12.58 -14.51
N THR A 191 29.73 -13.19 -14.18
CA THR A 191 30.88 -13.35 -15.07
C THR A 191 30.65 -14.37 -16.18
N ASP A 192 29.70 -15.30 -16.01
CA ASP A 192 29.43 -16.37 -16.97
C ASP A 192 28.42 -15.94 -18.06
N TYR A 193 27.89 -14.73 -17.97
CA TYR A 193 26.95 -14.22 -18.95
C TYR A 193 27.65 -13.42 -20.05
N PRO A 194 27.45 -13.75 -21.32
CA PRO A 194 27.96 -12.90 -22.43
C PRO A 194 27.22 -11.54 -22.34
N GLY A 195 27.90 -10.52 -21.83
CA GLY A 195 27.31 -9.20 -21.59
C GLY A 195 27.16 -8.82 -20.11
N GLY A 196 27.57 -9.65 -19.17
CA GLY A 196 27.53 -9.35 -17.74
C GLY A 196 28.19 -8.02 -17.34
N ARG A 197 29.21 -7.59 -18.05
CA ARG A 197 29.82 -6.26 -17.89
C ARG A 197 28.86 -5.13 -18.26
N HIS A 198 28.12 -5.25 -19.35
CA HIS A 198 27.12 -4.25 -19.76
C HIS A 198 25.95 -4.17 -18.81
N LEU A 199 25.55 -5.29 -18.19
CA LEU A 199 24.48 -5.30 -17.18
C LEU A 199 24.93 -4.56 -15.90
N VAL A 200 26.16 -4.77 -15.45
CA VAL A 200 26.74 -4.06 -14.29
C VAL A 200 26.86 -2.56 -14.58
N GLU A 201 27.31 -2.17 -15.78
CA GLU A 201 27.38 -0.79 -16.22
C GLU A 201 25.97 -0.16 -16.30
N PHE A 202 24.99 -0.89 -16.83
CA PHE A 202 23.60 -0.46 -16.91
C PHE A 202 23.00 -0.24 -15.50
N ILE A 203 23.13 -1.21 -14.60
CA ILE A 203 22.67 -1.08 -13.20
C ILE A 203 23.40 0.07 -12.50
N SER A 204 24.72 0.21 -12.70
CA SER A 204 25.52 1.30 -12.15
C SER A 204 25.07 2.66 -12.67
N ALA A 205 24.73 2.78 -13.95
CA ALA A 205 24.19 4.01 -14.54
C ALA A 205 22.85 4.41 -13.92
N PHE A 206 21.96 3.45 -13.66
CA PHE A 206 20.67 3.69 -12.99
C PHE A 206 20.85 4.11 -11.53
N VAL A 207 21.78 3.51 -10.81
CA VAL A 207 22.11 3.90 -9.42
C VAL A 207 22.73 5.30 -9.39
N THR A 208 23.65 5.60 -10.32
CA THR A 208 24.32 6.91 -10.40
C THR A 208 23.36 8.02 -10.83
N ALA A 209 22.37 7.70 -11.66
CA ALA A 209 21.31 8.62 -12.05
C ALA A 209 20.29 8.90 -10.93
N GLY A 210 20.40 8.24 -9.77
CA GLY A 210 19.51 8.38 -8.64
C GLY A 210 18.08 7.84 -8.89
N ILE A 211 17.93 6.98 -9.90
CA ILE A 211 16.66 6.38 -10.30
C ILE A 211 16.32 5.21 -9.39
N MET A 212 17.32 4.48 -8.89
CA MET A 212 17.14 3.45 -7.86
C MET A 212 17.28 4.06 -6.47
N ARG A 213 16.19 4.06 -5.69
CA ARG A 213 16.18 4.57 -4.29
C ARG A 213 16.84 3.63 -3.28
N ARG A 214 17.10 2.38 -3.64
CA ARG A 214 17.79 1.41 -2.78
C ARG A 214 19.29 1.40 -3.12
N LYS A 215 20.13 1.58 -2.11
CA LYS A 215 21.58 1.45 -2.26
C LYS A 215 21.93 -0.01 -2.59
N ILE A 216 22.34 -0.25 -3.82
CA ILE A 216 22.98 -1.52 -4.20
C ILE A 216 24.45 -1.41 -3.79
N TYR A 217 24.85 -2.16 -2.78
CA TYR A 217 26.26 -2.28 -2.42
C TYR A 217 26.89 -3.39 -3.26
N VAL A 218 27.71 -3.00 -4.21
CA VAL A 218 28.64 -3.94 -4.88
C VAL A 218 29.82 -4.09 -3.92
N VAL A 219 29.87 -5.21 -3.20
CA VAL A 219 31.02 -5.52 -2.36
C VAL A 219 32.05 -6.23 -3.22
N PRO A 220 33.20 -5.62 -3.51
CA PRO A 220 34.28 -6.34 -4.18
C PRO A 220 34.85 -7.38 -3.21
N VAL A 221 34.61 -8.65 -3.48
CA VAL A 221 35.29 -9.72 -2.77
C VAL A 221 36.66 -9.91 -3.44
N SER A 222 37.71 -9.62 -2.70
CA SER A 222 39.10 -9.80 -3.11
C SER A 222 39.44 -11.31 -3.14
N CYS A 223 39.04 -12.00 -4.20
CA CYS A 223 39.47 -13.35 -4.54
C CYS A 223 39.46 -13.52 -6.07
N PRO A 224 40.30 -14.37 -6.70
CA PRO A 224 40.52 -14.38 -8.17
C PRO A 224 39.32 -14.82 -9.00
N SER A 225 38.18 -15.16 -8.41
CA SER A 225 36.84 -15.29 -9.01
C SER A 225 35.94 -14.23 -8.40
N VAL A 226 35.67 -13.16 -9.14
CA VAL A 226 34.88 -12.00 -8.67
C VAL A 226 33.44 -12.43 -8.38
N ASN A 227 33.15 -12.71 -7.12
CA ASN A 227 31.78 -12.86 -6.63
C ASN A 227 31.18 -11.49 -6.30
N ILE A 228 30.22 -11.04 -7.08
CA ILE A 228 29.48 -9.81 -6.79
C ILE A 228 28.30 -10.22 -5.90
N ILE A 229 28.34 -9.85 -4.62
CA ILE A 229 27.20 -10.02 -3.71
C ILE A 229 26.41 -8.74 -3.71
N ILE A 230 25.18 -8.79 -4.25
CA ILE A 230 24.23 -7.69 -4.18
C ILE A 230 23.46 -7.86 -2.86
N ARG A 231 23.71 -6.99 -1.87
CA ARG A 231 22.90 -6.93 -0.64
C ARG A 231 21.93 -5.78 -0.75
N PHE A 232 20.66 -6.09 -0.52
CA PHE A 232 19.61 -5.09 -0.29
C PHE A 232 19.56 -4.76 1.20
N SER A 233 19.67 -3.49 1.56
CA SER A 233 19.37 -3.03 2.92
C SER A 233 17.86 -2.83 3.02
N THR A 234 17.22 -3.52 3.98
CA THR A 234 15.85 -3.27 4.42
C THR A 234 15.72 -1.95 5.12
#